data_22fd53b94dbcca0d820c8e621bc74e79
#
_entry.id   22fd53b94dbcca0d820c8e621bc74e79
#
_cell.length_a   1.000
_cell.length_b   1.000
_cell.length_c   1.000
_cell.angle_alpha   90.00
_cell.angle_beta   90.00
_cell.angle_gamma   90.00
#
_symmetry.space_group_name_H-M   'P 1'
#
loop_
_entity.id
_entity.type
_entity.pdbx_description
1 polymer ?
#
loop_
_entity_poly.entity_id
_entity_poly.type
_entity_poly.pdbx_seq_one_letter_code
_entity_poly.pdbx_strand_id
1 'polypeptide(L)'
;TYDNAGNQYQKEYSSIIHKQTFHLINQIDKENKLDNKIRGAAAIILVGLSYKNEKNFTTKGLENLKKIIKYSIDNNGFPKSRNIKSTVFFLKYLILIREWFKESQSEIPNFIDKSIFNLGQSYAFFWKNLKFDPLFNGNNNSNNQEFDTYLKRLGYSFKNSNYEFSNYVSFKDKKANLIM
;
A
#
# COMPACT_ATOMS: atom_id res chain seq x y z
N THR A 1 -23.24 12.54 13.43
CA THR A 1 -21.87 12.02 13.54
C THR A 1 -21.75 11.08 14.74
N TYR A 2 -20.76 10.18 14.77
CA TYR A 2 -20.52 9.23 15.88
C TYR A 2 -20.40 9.95 17.24
N ASP A 3 -19.71 11.07 17.28
CA ASP A 3 -19.48 11.86 18.51
C ASP A 3 -20.78 12.45 19.11
N ASN A 4 -21.81 12.64 18.28
CA ASN A 4 -23.11 13.13 18.67
C ASN A 4 -24.13 12.01 18.94
N ALA A 5 -23.73 10.76 18.78
CA ALA A 5 -24.58 9.60 19.02
C ALA A 5 -24.66 9.30 20.53
N GLY A 6 -25.81 8.78 20.97
CA GLY A 6 -25.98 8.37 22.37
C GLY A 6 -25.01 7.27 22.78
N ASN A 7 -24.67 7.22 24.08
CA ASN A 7 -23.69 6.26 24.64
C ASN A 7 -24.03 4.78 24.30
N GLN A 8 -25.29 4.42 24.18
CA GLN A 8 -25.69 3.06 23.80
C GLN A 8 -25.32 2.74 22.37
N TYR A 9 -25.59 3.65 21.43
CA TYR A 9 -25.22 3.47 20.01
C TYR A 9 -23.68 3.35 19.85
N GLN A 10 -22.90 4.18 20.56
CA GLN A 10 -21.44 4.10 20.51
C GLN A 10 -20.92 2.75 21.01
N LYS A 11 -21.50 2.21 22.09
CA LYS A 11 -21.15 0.88 22.62
C LYS A 11 -21.50 -0.26 21.63
N GLU A 12 -22.70 -0.21 21.07
CA GLU A 12 -23.14 -1.20 20.09
C GLU A 12 -22.27 -1.17 18.82
N TYR A 13 -22.01 0.03 18.29
CA TYR A 13 -21.14 0.22 17.13
C TYR A 13 -19.72 -0.30 17.38
N SER A 14 -19.12 0.08 18.51
CA SER A 14 -17.79 -0.41 18.91
C SER A 14 -17.77 -1.94 19.04
N SER A 15 -18.81 -2.54 19.62
CA SER A 15 -18.91 -3.99 19.74
C SER A 15 -18.95 -4.68 18.37
N ILE A 16 -19.69 -4.11 17.41
CA ILE A 16 -19.75 -4.65 16.04
C ILE A 16 -18.38 -4.56 15.37
N ILE A 17 -17.72 -3.40 15.42
CA ILE A 17 -16.38 -3.22 14.85
C ILE A 17 -15.38 -4.21 15.45
N HIS A 18 -15.40 -4.37 16.76
CA HIS A 18 -14.56 -5.36 17.47
C HIS A 18 -14.76 -6.79 16.93
N LYS A 19 -16.02 -7.25 16.89
CA LYS A 19 -16.37 -8.61 16.40
C LYS A 19 -15.92 -8.81 14.95
N GLN A 20 -16.15 -7.82 14.09
CA GLN A 20 -15.73 -7.88 12.70
C GLN A 20 -14.19 -7.89 12.56
N THR A 21 -13.48 -7.12 13.37
CA THR A 21 -12.01 -7.10 13.36
C THR A 21 -11.43 -8.43 13.83
N PHE A 22 -11.96 -9.05 14.88
CA PHE A 22 -11.57 -10.39 15.30
C PHE A 22 -11.82 -11.44 14.21
N HIS A 23 -12.99 -11.38 13.56
CA HIS A 23 -13.29 -12.27 12.44
C HIS A 23 -12.26 -12.08 11.31
N LEU A 24 -11.95 -10.83 10.95
CA LEU A 24 -10.99 -10.52 9.91
C LEU A 24 -9.58 -11.03 10.24
N ILE A 25 -9.11 -10.86 11.48
CA ILE A 25 -7.83 -11.41 11.96
C ILE A 25 -7.77 -12.92 11.76
N ASN A 26 -8.85 -13.64 12.08
CA ASN A 26 -8.91 -15.09 11.95
C ASN A 26 -9.04 -15.59 10.51
N GLN A 27 -9.47 -14.74 9.58
CA GLN A 27 -9.67 -15.12 8.18
C GLN A 27 -8.55 -14.66 7.24
N ILE A 28 -7.76 -13.64 7.62
CA ILE A 28 -6.79 -13.02 6.72
C ILE A 28 -5.72 -13.99 6.21
N ASP A 29 -5.30 -14.95 7.03
CA ASP A 29 -4.32 -15.96 6.63
C ASP A 29 -4.90 -16.97 5.62
N LYS A 30 -6.23 -17.20 5.66
CA LYS A 30 -6.95 -18.12 4.78
C LYS A 30 -7.34 -17.50 3.44
N GLU A 31 -7.29 -16.16 3.34
CA GLU A 31 -7.59 -15.47 2.09
C GLU A 31 -6.51 -15.78 1.03
N ASN A 32 -6.92 -16.03 -0.20
CA ASN A 32 -6.01 -16.35 -1.29
C ASN A 32 -5.63 -15.11 -2.12
N LYS A 33 -6.53 -14.12 -2.20
CA LYS A 33 -6.31 -12.92 -2.99
C LYS A 33 -5.46 -11.92 -2.22
N LEU A 34 -4.29 -11.60 -2.78
CA LEU A 34 -3.34 -10.68 -2.19
C LEU A 34 -3.95 -9.31 -1.88
N ASP A 35 -4.76 -8.79 -2.80
CA ASP A 35 -5.45 -7.51 -2.63
C ASP A 35 -6.36 -7.50 -1.40
N ASN A 36 -7.06 -8.59 -1.14
CA ASN A 36 -7.91 -8.71 0.04
C ASN A 36 -7.09 -8.80 1.32
N LYS A 37 -5.94 -9.50 1.28
CA LYS A 37 -5.01 -9.55 2.43
C LYS A 37 -4.52 -8.17 2.82
N ILE A 38 -4.11 -7.35 1.85
CA ILE A 38 -3.62 -5.99 2.12
C ILE A 38 -4.73 -5.12 2.68
N ARG A 39 -5.93 -5.17 2.08
CA ARG A 39 -7.11 -4.44 2.57
C ARG A 39 -7.47 -4.86 4.00
N GLY A 40 -7.43 -6.17 4.27
CA GLY A 40 -7.68 -6.71 5.61
C GLY A 40 -6.65 -6.22 6.63
N ALA A 41 -5.36 -6.29 6.31
CA ALA A 41 -4.31 -5.78 7.19
C ALA A 41 -4.45 -4.28 7.44
N ALA A 42 -4.75 -3.50 6.40
CA ALA A 42 -5.00 -2.07 6.51
C ALA A 42 -6.21 -1.75 7.41
N ALA A 43 -7.33 -2.49 7.25
CA ALA A 43 -8.52 -2.33 8.07
C ALA A 43 -8.24 -2.63 9.55
N ILE A 44 -7.50 -3.72 9.85
CA ILE A 44 -7.11 -4.08 11.22
C ILE A 44 -6.24 -2.96 11.84
N ILE A 45 -5.27 -2.43 11.09
CA ILE A 45 -4.42 -1.31 11.54
C ILE A 45 -5.27 -0.08 11.83
N LEU A 46 -6.18 0.29 10.92
CA LEU A 46 -7.04 1.46 11.08
C LEU A 46 -7.88 1.37 12.37
N VAL A 47 -8.49 0.21 12.63
CA VAL A 47 -9.26 -0.01 13.86
C VAL A 47 -8.35 0.15 15.09
N GLY A 48 -7.16 -0.46 15.08
CA GLY A 48 -6.22 -0.35 16.19
C GLY A 48 -5.71 1.06 16.46
N LEU A 49 -5.61 1.91 15.42
CA LEU A 49 -5.24 3.32 15.55
C LEU A 49 -6.43 4.20 16.00
N SER A 50 -7.66 3.80 15.63
CA SER A 50 -8.88 4.58 15.96
C SER A 50 -9.34 4.39 17.41
N TYR A 51 -9.03 3.24 18.02
CA TYR A 51 -9.47 2.93 19.39
C TYR A 51 -8.27 2.83 20.33
N LYS A 52 -8.16 3.77 21.28
CA LYS A 52 -6.99 3.92 22.18
C LYS A 52 -6.59 2.65 22.95
N ASN A 53 -7.55 1.76 23.23
CA ASN A 53 -7.33 0.55 24.02
C ASN A 53 -7.00 -0.68 23.16
N GLU A 54 -6.90 -0.52 21.82
CA GLU A 54 -6.82 -1.63 20.88
C GLU A 54 -5.45 -1.76 20.19
N LYS A 55 -4.39 -1.44 20.93
CA LYS A 55 -2.99 -1.58 20.44
C LYS A 55 -2.67 -2.97 19.88
N ASN A 56 -3.35 -4.02 20.39
CA ASN A 56 -3.20 -5.38 19.87
C ASN A 56 -3.62 -5.50 18.39
N PHE A 57 -4.65 -4.76 17.96
CA PHE A 57 -5.06 -4.78 16.55
C PHE A 57 -4.02 -4.13 15.66
N THR A 58 -3.47 -2.99 16.07
CA THR A 58 -2.36 -2.36 15.33
C THR A 58 -1.20 -3.32 15.16
N THR A 59 -0.76 -3.97 16.25
CA THR A 59 0.34 -4.95 16.22
C THR A 59 0.04 -6.11 15.27
N LYS A 60 -1.16 -6.71 15.38
CA LYS A 60 -1.58 -7.82 14.50
C LYS A 60 -1.68 -7.41 13.04
N GLY A 61 -2.25 -6.23 12.77
CA GLY A 61 -2.31 -5.69 11.42
C GLY A 61 -0.93 -5.46 10.81
N LEU A 62 0.01 -4.91 11.59
CA LEU A 62 1.41 -4.68 11.17
C LEU A 62 2.16 -6.00 10.93
N GLU A 63 1.99 -7.02 11.79
CA GLU A 63 2.56 -8.35 11.58
C GLU A 63 2.09 -8.95 10.24
N ASN A 64 0.78 -8.90 9.97
CA ASN A 64 0.20 -9.38 8.72
C ASN A 64 0.72 -8.59 7.52
N LEU A 65 0.72 -7.26 7.60
CA LEU A 65 1.23 -6.40 6.54
C LEU A 65 2.71 -6.70 6.23
N LYS A 66 3.54 -6.89 7.26
CA LYS A 66 4.97 -7.22 7.11
C LYS A 66 5.16 -8.59 6.42
N LYS A 67 4.36 -9.60 6.78
CA LYS A 67 4.36 -10.91 6.11
C LYS A 67 3.97 -10.77 4.63
N ILE A 68 2.91 -10.03 4.33
CA ILE A 68 2.42 -9.80 2.97
C ILE A 68 3.50 -9.12 2.12
N ILE A 69 4.12 -8.06 2.62
CA ILE A 69 5.19 -7.33 1.92
C ILE A 69 6.36 -8.27 1.64
N LYS A 70 6.85 -8.99 2.65
CA LYS A 70 7.98 -9.94 2.52
C LYS A 70 7.69 -11.04 1.49
N TYR A 71 6.47 -11.52 1.43
CA TYR A 71 6.05 -12.55 0.46
C TYR A 71 5.93 -12.00 -0.95
N SER A 72 5.41 -10.80 -1.11
CA SER A 72 4.91 -10.28 -2.41
C SER A 72 5.86 -9.32 -3.11
N ILE A 73 6.80 -8.71 -2.38
CA ILE A 73 7.72 -7.70 -2.90
C ILE A 73 9.15 -8.20 -2.77
N ASP A 74 9.97 -7.97 -3.78
CA ASP A 74 11.41 -8.28 -3.74
C ASP A 74 12.20 -7.19 -2.99
N ASN A 75 13.50 -7.42 -2.83
CA ASN A 75 14.37 -6.49 -2.08
C ASN A 75 14.52 -5.11 -2.74
N ASN A 76 14.26 -5.02 -4.04
CA ASN A 76 14.30 -3.77 -4.80
C ASN A 76 12.96 -3.01 -4.76
N GLY A 77 11.92 -3.60 -4.15
CA GLY A 77 10.59 -3.01 -4.08
C GLY A 77 9.75 -3.26 -5.31
N PHE A 78 10.02 -4.34 -6.05
CA PHE A 78 9.20 -4.74 -7.18
C PHE A 78 8.33 -5.96 -6.84
N PRO A 79 7.06 -6.04 -7.33
CA PRO A 79 6.22 -7.20 -7.08
C PRO A 79 6.84 -8.48 -7.64
N LYS A 80 6.95 -9.53 -6.82
CA LYS A 80 7.48 -10.84 -7.24
C LYS A 80 6.64 -11.51 -8.32
N SER A 81 5.36 -11.17 -8.40
CA SER A 81 4.46 -11.59 -9.49
C SER A 81 4.82 -10.97 -10.84
N ARG A 82 5.72 -10.00 -10.87
CA ARG A 82 6.06 -9.19 -12.04
C ARG A 82 4.89 -8.38 -12.61
N ASN A 83 3.77 -8.31 -11.91
CA ASN A 83 2.64 -7.48 -12.29
C ASN A 83 2.89 -6.02 -11.86
N ILE A 84 3.13 -5.16 -12.84
CA ILE A 84 3.46 -3.74 -12.63
C ILE A 84 2.32 -3.00 -11.93
N LYS A 85 1.06 -3.32 -12.24
CA LYS A 85 -0.12 -2.71 -11.62
C LYS A 85 -0.12 -2.90 -10.09
N SER A 86 0.41 -4.02 -9.61
CA SER A 86 0.52 -4.29 -8.19
C SER A 86 1.42 -3.29 -7.46
N THR A 87 2.41 -2.67 -8.15
CA THR A 87 3.25 -1.61 -7.56
C THR A 87 2.42 -0.42 -7.09
N VAL A 88 1.52 0.07 -7.95
CA VAL A 88 0.63 1.20 -7.62
C VAL A 88 -0.30 0.82 -6.48
N PHE A 89 -0.86 -0.39 -6.53
CA PHE A 89 -1.75 -0.89 -5.50
C PHE A 89 -1.07 -0.96 -4.11
N PHE A 90 0.11 -1.57 -4.02
CA PHE A 90 0.87 -1.64 -2.78
C PHE A 90 1.27 -0.26 -2.28
N LEU A 91 1.80 0.58 -3.17
CA LEU A 91 2.24 1.93 -2.82
C LEU A 91 1.09 2.78 -2.26
N LYS A 92 -0.10 2.71 -2.88
CA LYS A 92 -1.30 3.40 -2.43
C LYS A 92 -1.68 3.00 -1.00
N TYR A 93 -1.74 1.68 -0.71
CA TYR A 93 -2.14 1.22 0.63
C TYR A 93 -1.10 1.51 1.70
N LEU A 94 0.20 1.40 1.39
CA LEU A 94 1.26 1.73 2.34
C LEU A 94 1.28 3.24 2.67
N ILE A 95 1.10 4.09 1.67
CA ILE A 95 0.97 5.54 1.88
C ILE A 95 -0.27 5.83 2.74
N LEU A 96 -1.41 5.23 2.44
CA LEU A 96 -2.64 5.39 3.21
C LEU A 96 -2.44 5.01 4.70
N ILE A 97 -1.84 3.85 4.96
CA ILE A 97 -1.52 3.39 6.31
C ILE A 97 -0.58 4.39 7.01
N ARG A 98 0.46 4.85 6.30
CA ARG A 98 1.39 5.84 6.83
C ARG A 98 0.71 7.15 7.25
N GLU A 99 -0.20 7.65 6.42
CA GLU A 99 -0.96 8.86 6.75
C GLU A 99 -1.88 8.65 7.98
N TRP A 100 -2.49 7.47 8.15
CA TRP A 100 -3.25 7.15 9.37
C TRP A 100 -2.38 7.15 10.63
N PHE A 101 -1.12 6.66 10.55
CA PHE A 101 -0.18 6.76 11.66
C PHE A 101 0.12 8.22 12.02
N LYS A 102 0.29 9.10 11.02
CA LYS A 102 0.48 10.55 11.25
C LYS A 102 -0.74 11.18 11.90
N GLU A 103 -1.94 10.92 11.36
CA GLU A 103 -3.20 11.46 11.88
C GLU A 103 -3.45 11.02 13.33
N SER A 104 -3.13 9.78 13.66
CA SER A 104 -3.23 9.24 15.02
C SER A 104 -2.08 9.67 15.96
N GLN A 105 -1.11 10.46 15.47
CA GLN A 105 0.09 10.87 16.19
C GLN A 105 0.89 9.66 16.74
N SER A 106 0.85 8.54 16.03
CA SER A 106 1.55 7.31 16.39
C SER A 106 2.87 7.18 15.63
N GLU A 107 3.85 6.51 16.23
CA GLU A 107 5.13 6.26 15.59
C GLU A 107 4.96 5.39 14.34
N ILE A 108 5.53 5.84 13.22
CA ILE A 108 5.46 5.12 11.95
C ILE A 108 6.53 4.01 11.96
N PRO A 109 6.15 2.74 11.76
CA PRO A 109 7.13 1.65 11.70
C PRO A 109 8.09 1.82 10.50
N ASN A 110 9.40 1.74 10.74
CA ASN A 110 10.45 1.94 9.74
C ASN A 110 10.27 1.09 8.47
N PHE A 111 9.71 -0.13 8.58
CA PHE A 111 9.51 -0.98 7.41
C PHE A 111 8.48 -0.40 6.43
N ILE A 112 7.52 0.40 6.90
CA ILE A 112 6.53 1.08 6.04
C ILE A 112 7.24 2.14 5.20
N ASP A 113 8.03 3.03 5.81
CA ASP A 113 8.78 4.07 5.10
C ASP A 113 9.76 3.47 4.10
N LYS A 114 10.49 2.42 4.50
CA LYS A 114 11.40 1.68 3.61
C LYS A 114 10.65 1.05 2.42
N SER A 115 9.48 0.45 2.67
CA SER A 115 8.69 -0.18 1.60
C SER A 115 8.10 0.86 0.64
N ILE A 116 7.65 2.00 1.16
CA ILE A 116 7.18 3.14 0.34
C ILE A 116 8.31 3.67 -0.53
N PHE A 117 9.51 3.85 0.03
CA PHE A 117 10.67 4.30 -0.74
C PHE A 117 10.99 3.33 -1.88
N ASN A 118 11.13 2.04 -1.60
CA ASN A 118 11.48 1.03 -2.59
C ASN A 118 10.41 0.90 -3.69
N LEU A 119 9.13 0.81 -3.32
CA LEU A 119 8.02 0.80 -4.29
C LEU A 119 7.94 2.10 -5.09
N GLY A 120 8.28 3.24 -4.47
CA GLY A 120 8.37 4.52 -5.14
C GLY A 120 9.45 4.57 -6.20
N GLN A 121 10.61 3.91 -5.96
CA GLN A 121 11.65 3.74 -6.99
C GLN A 121 11.14 2.89 -8.16
N SER A 122 10.43 1.79 -7.88
CA SER A 122 9.77 0.96 -8.91
C SER A 122 8.76 1.79 -9.72
N TYR A 123 7.91 2.53 -9.04
CA TYR A 123 6.92 3.40 -9.67
C TYR A 123 7.58 4.44 -10.58
N ALA A 124 8.63 5.12 -10.10
CA ALA A 124 9.34 6.12 -10.89
C ALA A 124 10.03 5.50 -12.11
N PHE A 125 10.59 4.30 -11.99
CA PHE A 125 11.22 3.61 -13.11
C PHE A 125 10.23 3.33 -14.24
N PHE A 126 9.05 2.79 -13.91
CA PHE A 126 8.08 2.35 -14.92
C PHE A 126 7.19 3.47 -15.44
N TRP A 127 6.75 4.41 -14.62
CA TRP A 127 5.77 5.41 -15.04
C TRP A 127 6.32 6.81 -15.24
N LYS A 128 7.29 7.24 -14.43
CA LYS A 128 7.83 8.62 -14.60
C LYS A 128 8.91 8.72 -15.66
N ASN A 129 9.52 7.60 -16.00
CA ASN A 129 10.56 7.57 -17.01
C ASN A 129 10.04 7.28 -18.42
N LEU A 130 8.81 6.82 -18.57
CA LEU A 130 8.17 6.52 -19.84
C LEU A 130 7.16 7.61 -20.20
N LYS A 131 6.97 7.85 -21.50
CA LYS A 131 5.92 8.74 -22.02
C LYS A 131 4.55 8.08 -22.10
N PHE A 132 4.46 6.78 -21.83
CA PHE A 132 3.27 5.95 -21.92
C PHE A 132 3.26 4.92 -20.82
N ASP A 133 2.07 4.42 -20.48
CA ASP A 133 1.93 3.35 -19.51
C ASP A 133 2.51 2.04 -20.06
N PRO A 134 3.33 1.32 -19.27
CA PRO A 134 3.87 0.04 -19.68
C PRO A 134 2.75 -1.01 -19.73
N LEU A 135 2.43 -1.51 -20.93
CA LEU A 135 1.33 -2.45 -21.17
C LEU A 135 1.81 -3.90 -21.20
N PHE A 136 2.47 -4.37 -20.15
CA PHE A 136 2.91 -5.77 -20.04
C PHE A 136 2.70 -6.31 -18.61
N ASN A 137 2.83 -7.62 -18.46
CA ASN A 137 2.72 -8.34 -17.19
C ASN A 137 1.44 -7.99 -16.40
N GLY A 138 0.29 -7.97 -17.08
CA GLY A 138 -1.02 -7.76 -16.46
C GLY A 138 -1.38 -6.29 -16.19
N ASN A 139 -0.58 -5.34 -16.67
CA ASN A 139 -0.96 -3.94 -16.68
C ASN A 139 -1.84 -3.66 -17.91
N ASN A 140 -3.06 -3.21 -17.66
CA ASN A 140 -3.96 -2.71 -18.69
C ASN A 140 -3.83 -1.18 -18.70
N ASN A 141 -4.21 -0.55 -19.78
CA ASN A 141 -4.21 0.91 -19.91
C ASN A 141 -4.81 1.57 -18.67
N SER A 142 -3.98 1.99 -17.74
CA SER A 142 -4.39 2.62 -16.48
C SER A 142 -3.87 4.05 -16.49
N ASN A 143 -4.78 5.00 -16.53
CA ASN A 143 -4.43 6.38 -16.32
C ASN A 143 -3.98 6.60 -14.87
N ASN A 144 -2.67 6.64 -14.63
CA ASN A 144 -2.11 6.91 -13.30
C ASN A 144 -2.11 8.39 -12.92
N GLN A 145 -2.74 9.25 -13.72
CA GLN A 145 -2.77 10.69 -13.50
C GLN A 145 -3.44 11.06 -12.16
N GLU A 146 -4.48 10.34 -11.78
CA GLU A 146 -5.13 10.51 -10.47
C GLU A 146 -4.18 10.13 -9.33
N PHE A 147 -3.43 9.04 -9.51
CA PHE A 147 -2.47 8.60 -8.52
C PHE A 147 -1.29 9.56 -8.39
N ASP A 148 -0.78 10.10 -9.50
CA ASP A 148 0.24 11.16 -9.48
C ASP A 148 -0.24 12.43 -8.76
N THR A 149 -1.50 12.80 -8.97
CA THR A 149 -2.12 13.94 -8.27
C THR A 149 -2.22 13.67 -6.78
N TYR A 150 -2.62 12.46 -6.40
CA TYR A 150 -2.65 12.02 -5.00
C TYR A 150 -1.26 12.07 -4.35
N LEU A 151 -0.22 11.55 -5.01
CA LEU A 151 1.16 11.60 -4.54
C LEU A 151 1.64 13.04 -4.32
N LYS A 152 1.40 13.92 -5.30
CA LYS A 152 1.79 15.34 -5.22
C LYS A 152 1.12 16.04 -4.04
N ARG A 153 -0.18 15.80 -3.83
CA ARG A 153 -0.94 16.38 -2.72
C ARG A 153 -0.37 16.00 -1.35
N LEU A 154 0.15 14.79 -1.22
CA LEU A 154 0.76 14.28 0.01
C LEU A 154 2.27 14.56 0.11
N GLY A 155 2.85 15.27 -0.86
CA GLY A 155 4.27 15.64 -0.86
C GLY A 155 5.22 14.50 -1.29
N TYR A 156 4.70 13.42 -1.89
CA TYR A 156 5.56 12.35 -2.41
C TYR A 156 6.10 12.68 -3.79
N SER A 157 7.42 12.59 -3.93
CA SER A 157 8.12 12.75 -5.22
C SER A 157 9.16 11.65 -5.38
N PHE A 158 8.84 10.66 -6.21
CA PHE A 158 9.76 9.56 -6.51
C PHE A 158 10.51 9.84 -7.80
N LYS A 159 11.81 9.53 -7.81
CA LYS A 159 12.69 9.68 -8.97
C LYS A 159 13.54 8.43 -9.08
N ASN A 160 13.68 7.91 -10.28
CA ASN A 160 14.60 6.83 -10.60
C ASN A 160 15.20 7.11 -11.97
N SER A 161 16.49 7.36 -12.03
CA SER A 161 17.24 7.64 -13.27
C SER A 161 18.05 6.44 -13.75
N ASN A 162 17.93 5.30 -13.09
CA ASN A 162 18.68 4.11 -13.47
C ASN A 162 18.15 3.56 -14.80
N TYR A 163 19.07 3.01 -15.61
CA TYR A 163 18.70 2.27 -16.83
C TYR A 163 18.26 0.84 -16.52
N GLU A 164 18.66 0.31 -15.38
CA GLU A 164 18.33 -1.04 -14.92
C GLU A 164 17.63 -1.00 -13.58
N PHE A 165 16.58 -1.81 -13.43
CA PHE A 165 15.85 -1.95 -12.17
C PHE A 165 15.18 -3.31 -12.09
N SER A 166 15.47 -4.09 -11.06
CA SER A 166 14.81 -5.38 -10.76
C SER A 166 14.74 -6.34 -11.96
N ASN A 167 15.84 -6.50 -12.70
CA ASN A 167 15.99 -7.30 -13.93
C ASN A 167 15.24 -6.74 -15.15
N TYR A 168 14.87 -5.47 -15.13
CA TYR A 168 14.39 -4.75 -16.30
C TYR A 168 15.44 -3.75 -16.75
N VAL A 169 15.61 -3.62 -18.06
CA VAL A 169 16.46 -2.63 -18.67
C VAL A 169 15.62 -1.67 -19.50
N SER A 170 15.81 -0.39 -19.30
CA SER A 170 15.12 0.67 -20.04
C SER A 170 16.06 1.34 -21.01
N PHE A 171 15.75 1.27 -22.30
CA PHE A 171 16.40 2.00 -23.38
C PHE A 171 15.53 3.17 -23.79
N LYS A 172 16.11 4.37 -23.80
CA LYS A 172 15.41 5.60 -24.21
C LYS A 172 16.11 6.19 -25.40
N ASP A 173 15.38 6.38 -26.47
CA ASP A 173 15.76 7.22 -27.59
C ASP A 173 14.71 8.29 -27.85
N LYS A 174 15.04 9.30 -28.68
CA LYS A 174 14.12 10.40 -29.02
C LYS A 174 12.79 9.91 -29.61
N LYS A 175 12.81 8.77 -30.28
CA LYS A 175 11.65 8.19 -31.02
C LYS A 175 11.02 6.98 -30.36
N ALA A 176 11.71 6.26 -29.47
CA ALA A 176 11.23 5.01 -28.88
C ALA A 176 11.73 4.84 -27.44
N ASN A 177 10.92 4.17 -26.61
CA ASN A 177 11.32 3.66 -25.31
C ASN A 177 11.10 2.14 -25.33
N LEU A 178 12.11 1.38 -24.95
CA LEU A 178 12.06 -0.07 -24.86
C LEU A 178 12.35 -0.50 -23.44
N ILE A 179 11.53 -1.40 -22.90
CA ILE A 179 11.80 -2.11 -21.64
C ILE A 179 11.93 -3.59 -21.97
N MET A 180 13.02 -4.19 -21.53
CA MET A 180 13.30 -5.62 -21.66
C MET A 180 13.51 -6.24 -20.28
#